data_9d1adb322b1f16e6717eac0f22cf4d41
#
_entry.id   9d1adb322b1f16e6717eac0f22cf4d41
#
_cell.length_a   1.000
_cell.length_b   1.000
_cell.length_c   1.000
_cell.angle_alpha   90.00
_cell.angle_beta   90.00
_cell.angle_gamma   90.00
#
_symmetry.space_group_name_H-M   'P 1'
#
loop_
_entity.id
_entity.type
_entity.pdbx_description
1 polymer ?
#
loop_
_entity_poly.entity_id
_entity_poly.type
_entity_poly.pdbx_seq_one_letter_code
_entity_poly.pdbx_strand_id
1 'polypeptide(L)'
;MKHLFSFSVLMAMLLGASPLLAQDTVTELADPKPGPQEAWQTVKKPQFVWGSADVRYSRSQVPDASKAPALYAWRGERVSAQAVFATPADVEVSLSVSDLKSGKNVIPSACIRKYFVSYVLTDYFGDRSETYLMPDRLVEVEKYAVPAQTTRPVWLDIHVPQDAAPGKYTGRVSLSFDGTTLTLPLSVNVGKRVLPEPKDWAYHLDLWQNPYSVARYFNVPLWSQAHFDAMRPIMELYAQAGGKVITTSIIQHPWNGQTEDPFESMVVKMKHVDGSWTYDYTVFDKWVEFMMSCGVTEQIDCYTIVPWGYKFEYVDMATSTLCQVACVPGEKAYEDFILPFLTDFARHLKTKGWFERTCIAMDERPMDQLRVVWDIVRRADPNYRIEGAVNYSPEVVNMMYDISIAYDYNALPDEVVDQRHAEGKVTKFYTCCGPDRPNTFTFSPAAESAYLAFHAAAINYDGYLRWAYNSWVADPCTDTRFRTWYSGDCFVVYPSGSSIRFEQMVRGIQDYEKIRILRAEGKAGVQEKIDALLQPFAAIPYATEDAAVAVAAAEAAIRRLE
;
A
#
# COMPACT_ATOMS: atom_id res chain seq x y z
N MET A 1 -16.83 17.95 -51.51
CA MET A 1 -17.22 18.48 -50.20
C MET A 1 -17.30 17.29 -49.25
N LYS A 2 -16.26 17.05 -48.47
CA LYS A 2 -16.21 16.02 -47.42
C LYS A 2 -15.96 16.76 -46.11
N HIS A 3 -16.97 16.80 -45.24
CA HIS A 3 -16.83 17.34 -43.89
C HIS A 3 -16.26 16.24 -42.98
N LEU A 4 -15.04 16.42 -42.52
CA LEU A 4 -14.47 15.70 -41.39
C LEU A 4 -15.08 16.29 -40.11
N PHE A 5 -15.84 15.51 -39.38
CA PHE A 5 -16.18 15.80 -37.98
C PHE A 5 -15.06 15.28 -37.09
N SER A 6 -14.35 16.21 -36.48
CA SER A 6 -13.41 15.93 -35.40
C SER A 6 -14.22 15.74 -34.11
N PHE A 7 -14.25 14.53 -33.56
CA PHE A 7 -14.78 14.26 -32.23
C PHE A 7 -13.68 14.51 -31.21
N SER A 8 -13.68 15.68 -30.60
CA SER A 8 -12.93 15.93 -29.38
C SER A 8 -13.71 15.31 -28.23
N VAL A 9 -13.24 14.18 -27.72
CA VAL A 9 -13.74 13.59 -26.47
C VAL A 9 -13.18 14.44 -25.33
N LEU A 10 -14.01 15.33 -24.83
CA LEU A 10 -13.79 16.06 -23.58
C LEU A 10 -14.05 15.08 -22.45
N MET A 11 -12.99 14.49 -21.89
CA MET A 11 -13.06 13.67 -20.68
C MET A 11 -13.32 14.62 -19.49
N ALA A 12 -14.58 14.84 -19.17
CA ALA A 12 -14.99 15.53 -17.96
C ALA A 12 -14.61 14.63 -16.77
N MET A 13 -13.56 14.99 -16.04
CA MET A 13 -13.35 14.47 -14.69
C MET A 13 -14.57 14.89 -13.85
N LEU A 14 -15.45 13.93 -13.59
CA LEU A 14 -16.46 14.04 -12.55
C LEU A 14 -15.71 14.17 -11.22
N LEU A 15 -15.52 15.40 -10.76
CA LEU A 15 -15.26 15.70 -9.37
C LEU A 15 -16.51 15.28 -8.60
N GLY A 16 -16.56 14.00 -8.22
CA GLY A 16 -17.49 13.54 -7.23
C GLY A 16 -17.23 14.34 -5.96
N ALA A 17 -18.21 15.16 -5.54
CA ALA A 17 -18.21 15.73 -4.21
C ALA A 17 -18.08 14.57 -3.22
N SER A 18 -16.90 14.41 -2.62
CA SER A 18 -16.73 13.53 -1.46
C SER A 18 -17.78 13.94 -0.43
N PRO A 19 -18.54 13.01 0.15
CA PRO A 19 -19.38 13.35 1.28
C PRO A 19 -18.47 14.04 2.30
N LEU A 20 -18.90 15.16 2.83
CA LEU A 20 -18.25 15.82 3.97
C LEU A 20 -18.16 14.78 5.10
N LEU A 21 -17.07 14.05 5.13
CA LEU A 21 -16.61 13.41 6.35
C LEU A 21 -16.43 14.59 7.32
N ALA A 22 -17.07 14.52 8.47
CA ALA A 22 -16.99 15.54 9.50
C ALA A 22 -15.53 16.02 9.58
N GLN A 23 -15.30 17.34 9.59
CA GLN A 23 -13.96 17.88 9.80
C GLN A 23 -13.45 17.31 11.12
N ASP A 24 -12.72 16.18 11.02
CA ASP A 24 -12.06 15.58 12.16
C ASP A 24 -11.09 16.64 12.69
N THR A 25 -11.37 17.17 13.86
CA THR A 25 -10.40 17.92 14.63
C THR A 25 -9.18 17.03 14.77
N VAL A 26 -8.08 17.39 14.10
CA VAL A 26 -6.87 16.57 14.09
C VAL A 26 -6.33 16.56 15.53
N THR A 27 -6.53 15.46 16.23
CA THR A 27 -6.07 15.27 17.59
C THR A 27 -4.71 14.58 17.56
N GLU A 28 -3.77 15.12 18.33
CA GLU A 28 -2.46 14.51 18.56
C GLU A 28 -2.25 14.31 20.06
N LEU A 29 -1.59 13.23 20.43
CA LEU A 29 -1.24 12.96 21.82
C LEU A 29 -0.08 13.85 22.28
N ALA A 30 0.08 13.98 23.61
CA ALA A 30 1.25 14.64 24.18
C ALA A 30 2.52 13.88 23.80
N ASP A 31 3.62 14.61 23.59
CA ASP A 31 4.91 13.99 23.29
C ASP A 31 5.45 13.31 24.54
N PRO A 32 5.62 11.97 24.57
CA PRO A 32 6.19 11.30 25.73
C PRO A 32 7.68 11.58 25.91
N LYS A 33 8.38 12.04 24.86
CA LYS A 33 9.80 12.38 24.88
C LYS A 33 10.04 13.71 24.18
N PRO A 34 9.57 14.84 24.77
CA PRO A 34 9.80 16.14 24.19
C PRO A 34 11.31 16.39 24.09
N GLY A 35 11.76 16.84 22.93
CA GLY A 35 13.16 17.21 22.71
C GLY A 35 13.57 18.43 23.52
N PRO A 36 14.87 18.79 23.51
CA PRO A 36 15.41 19.92 24.27
C PRO A 36 14.75 21.23 23.84
N GLN A 37 14.22 21.96 24.79
CA GLN A 37 13.52 23.24 24.57
C GLN A 37 14.46 24.41 24.29
N GLU A 38 15.76 24.25 24.50
CA GLU A 38 16.76 25.33 24.37
C GLU A 38 16.85 25.88 22.95
N ALA A 39 16.71 24.99 21.93
CA ALA A 39 16.72 25.40 20.53
C ALA A 39 15.60 26.41 20.22
N TRP A 40 14.43 26.28 20.87
CA TRP A 40 13.30 27.18 20.69
C TRP A 40 13.52 28.60 21.18
N GLN A 41 14.47 28.80 22.10
CA GLN A 41 14.85 30.15 22.60
C GLN A 41 15.43 31.02 21.47
N THR A 42 15.96 30.42 20.42
CA THR A 42 16.50 31.09 19.23
C THR A 42 15.44 31.44 18.18
N VAL A 43 14.31 30.75 18.20
CA VAL A 43 13.21 30.94 17.22
C VAL A 43 12.35 32.14 17.69
N LYS A 44 12.57 33.30 17.07
CA LYS A 44 11.84 34.55 17.42
C LYS A 44 10.59 34.79 16.58
N LYS A 45 10.44 34.10 15.47
CA LYS A 45 9.32 34.21 14.51
C LYS A 45 9.08 32.89 13.82
N PRO A 46 7.87 32.66 13.30
CA PRO A 46 7.57 31.48 12.50
C PRO A 46 8.51 31.36 11.30
N GLN A 47 8.89 30.11 10.99
CA GLN A 47 9.78 29.73 9.89
C GLN A 47 9.06 28.74 8.99
N PHE A 48 9.25 28.86 7.68
CA PHE A 48 8.78 27.90 6.70
C PHE A 48 9.94 27.61 5.77
N VAL A 49 10.45 26.36 5.77
CA VAL A 49 11.68 25.97 5.08
C VAL A 49 11.47 24.67 4.32
N TRP A 50 12.26 24.43 3.29
CA TRP A 50 12.28 23.11 2.65
C TRP A 50 12.92 22.08 3.57
N GLY A 51 12.35 20.87 3.56
CA GLY A 51 12.88 19.66 4.18
C GLY A 51 13.13 18.56 3.14
N SER A 52 13.63 17.43 3.59
CA SER A 52 13.73 16.21 2.77
C SER A 52 12.51 15.33 2.97
N ALA A 53 11.97 14.75 1.90
CA ALA A 53 10.91 13.75 1.96
C ALA A 53 11.35 12.44 2.67
N ASP A 54 12.66 12.25 2.82
CA ASP A 54 13.25 11.08 3.48
C ASP A 54 13.44 11.25 5.00
N VAL A 55 13.17 12.47 5.53
CA VAL A 55 13.39 12.79 6.94
C VAL A 55 12.05 12.85 7.70
N ARG A 56 12.02 12.21 8.87
CA ARG A 56 10.94 12.28 9.84
C ARG A 56 11.22 13.41 10.83
N TYR A 57 10.64 14.59 10.62
CA TYR A 57 10.88 15.77 11.47
C TYR A 57 10.13 15.64 12.79
N SER A 58 10.85 15.54 13.90
CA SER A 58 10.26 15.51 15.25
C SER A 58 9.47 16.79 15.55
N ARG A 59 8.36 16.65 16.28
CA ARG A 59 7.49 17.77 16.67
C ARG A 59 8.21 18.81 17.52
N SER A 60 9.17 18.38 18.34
CA SER A 60 9.93 19.24 19.25
C SER A 60 11.23 19.79 18.67
N GLN A 61 11.64 19.32 17.48
CA GLN A 61 12.90 19.74 16.85
C GLN A 61 12.68 20.98 15.98
N VAL A 62 13.51 22.01 16.18
CA VAL A 62 13.57 23.15 15.24
C VAL A 62 14.24 22.67 13.94
N PRO A 63 13.60 22.84 12.77
CA PRO A 63 14.17 22.37 11.52
C PRO A 63 15.29 23.27 11.04
N ASP A 64 16.36 22.64 10.54
CA ASP A 64 17.37 23.34 9.76
C ASP A 64 16.85 23.68 8.37
N ALA A 65 17.21 24.85 7.84
CA ALA A 65 16.89 25.22 6.49
C ALA A 65 17.67 24.34 5.50
N SER A 66 16.96 23.65 4.60
CA SER A 66 17.56 22.90 3.52
C SER A 66 17.38 23.59 2.18
N LYS A 67 18.13 23.13 1.15
CA LYS A 67 17.95 23.61 -0.22
C LYS A 67 16.58 23.16 -0.74
N ALA A 68 16.01 23.96 -1.66
CA ALA A 68 14.82 23.54 -2.39
C ALA A 68 15.05 22.18 -3.07
N PRO A 69 14.06 21.23 -3.01
CA PRO A 69 14.21 19.93 -3.62
C PRO A 69 14.37 20.04 -5.14
N ALA A 70 15.29 19.26 -5.70
CA ALA A 70 15.51 19.18 -7.14
C ALA A 70 14.59 18.12 -7.75
N LEU A 71 13.28 18.38 -7.77
CA LEU A 71 12.30 17.43 -8.28
C LEU A 71 12.47 17.19 -9.77
N TYR A 72 12.40 15.92 -10.14
CA TYR A 72 12.39 15.45 -11.52
C TYR A 72 11.31 14.38 -11.67
N ALA A 73 10.56 14.44 -12.74
CA ALA A 73 9.49 13.50 -13.00
C ALA A 73 9.41 13.13 -14.48
N TRP A 74 9.05 11.87 -14.77
CA TRP A 74 8.48 11.52 -16.06
C TRP A 74 7.05 12.08 -16.15
N ARG A 75 6.51 12.18 -17.33
CA ARG A 75 5.11 12.48 -17.55
C ARG A 75 4.26 11.29 -17.04
N GLY A 76 3.19 11.54 -16.33
CA GLY A 76 2.38 10.52 -15.66
C GLY A 76 2.90 10.11 -14.28
N GLU A 77 4.07 10.62 -13.86
CA GLU A 77 4.66 10.31 -12.56
C GLU A 77 4.12 11.20 -11.45
N ARG A 78 4.07 10.66 -10.25
CA ARG A 78 3.79 11.35 -9.00
C ARG A 78 5.08 11.54 -8.21
N VAL A 79 5.43 12.78 -7.89
CA VAL A 79 6.62 13.11 -7.10
C VAL A 79 6.27 13.87 -5.85
N SER A 80 6.96 13.57 -4.75
CA SER A 80 6.67 14.17 -3.46
C SER A 80 7.73 15.19 -3.05
N ALA A 81 7.29 16.19 -2.27
CA ALA A 81 8.18 17.15 -1.60
C ALA A 81 7.68 17.41 -0.19
N GLN A 82 8.62 17.68 0.73
CA GLN A 82 8.30 18.03 2.11
C GLN A 82 8.87 19.42 2.45
N ALA A 83 8.01 20.27 3.02
CA ALA A 83 8.45 21.50 3.65
C ALA A 83 8.10 21.44 5.14
N VAL A 84 8.75 22.27 5.95
CA VAL A 84 8.64 22.20 7.40
C VAL A 84 8.34 23.60 7.95
N PHE A 85 7.24 23.71 8.68
CA PHE A 85 6.86 24.90 9.41
C PHE A 85 7.23 24.76 10.89
N ALA A 86 7.76 25.81 11.49
CA ALA A 86 8.07 25.88 12.91
C ALA A 86 7.61 27.23 13.46
N THR A 87 6.97 27.21 14.63
CA THR A 87 6.39 28.41 15.24
C THR A 87 6.71 28.51 16.73
N PRO A 88 7.09 29.72 17.23
CA PRO A 88 7.25 29.96 18.65
C PRO A 88 5.94 30.23 19.40
N ALA A 89 4.82 30.43 18.69
CA ALA A 89 3.51 30.77 19.24
C ALA A 89 2.42 29.86 18.65
N ASP A 90 1.27 29.74 19.33
CA ASP A 90 0.10 29.05 18.81
C ASP A 90 -0.42 29.80 17.58
N VAL A 91 -0.64 29.09 16.48
CA VAL A 91 -1.19 29.65 15.23
C VAL A 91 -2.11 28.65 14.53
N GLU A 92 -3.11 29.15 13.84
CA GLU A 92 -3.90 28.36 12.88
C GLU A 92 -3.40 28.67 11.47
N VAL A 93 -2.95 27.64 10.76
CA VAL A 93 -2.32 27.78 9.44
C VAL A 93 -3.18 27.20 8.33
N SER A 94 -3.10 27.79 7.13
CA SER A 94 -3.64 27.25 5.89
C SER A 94 -2.56 27.10 4.85
N LEU A 95 -2.61 25.99 4.07
CA LEU A 95 -1.63 25.64 3.06
C LEU A 95 -2.20 25.81 1.65
N SER A 96 -1.47 26.49 0.77
CA SER A 96 -1.86 26.68 -0.62
C SER A 96 -0.67 26.44 -1.58
N VAL A 97 -0.99 26.01 -2.79
CA VAL A 97 0.01 25.79 -3.86
C VAL A 97 -0.51 26.48 -5.13
N SER A 98 0.36 27.21 -5.82
CA SER A 98 0.02 27.80 -7.10
C SER A 98 0.14 26.78 -8.23
N ASP A 99 -0.49 27.07 -9.38
CA ASP A 99 -0.13 26.41 -10.64
C ASP A 99 1.39 26.44 -10.86
N LEU A 100 1.92 25.36 -11.45
CA LEU A 100 3.30 25.33 -11.89
C LEU A 100 3.35 25.68 -13.38
N LYS A 101 4.22 26.62 -13.77
CA LYS A 101 4.26 27.18 -15.12
C LYS A 101 5.62 26.98 -15.78
N SER A 102 5.60 26.65 -17.09
CA SER A 102 6.75 26.56 -17.97
C SER A 102 6.41 27.27 -19.30
N GLY A 103 6.72 28.55 -19.41
CA GLY A 103 6.23 29.38 -20.51
C GLY A 103 4.70 29.43 -20.58
N LYS A 104 4.12 28.91 -21.68
CA LYS A 104 2.67 28.79 -21.85
C LYS A 104 2.04 27.53 -21.26
N ASN A 105 2.88 26.56 -20.88
CA ASN A 105 2.42 25.28 -20.35
C ASN A 105 2.17 25.39 -18.85
N VAL A 106 1.14 24.69 -18.35
CA VAL A 106 0.70 24.76 -16.96
C VAL A 106 0.46 23.35 -16.46
N ILE A 107 0.96 23.03 -15.27
CA ILE A 107 0.46 21.96 -14.42
C ILE A 107 -0.45 22.63 -13.39
N PRO A 108 -1.78 22.39 -13.45
CA PRO A 108 -2.73 23.03 -12.54
C PRO A 108 -2.47 22.66 -11.08
N SER A 109 -2.74 23.56 -10.17
CA SER A 109 -2.67 23.31 -8.73
C SER A 109 -3.58 22.17 -8.26
N ALA A 110 -4.65 21.86 -9.00
CA ALA A 110 -5.50 20.69 -8.79
C ALA A 110 -4.76 19.34 -8.99
N CYS A 111 -3.64 19.32 -9.70
CA CYS A 111 -2.75 18.15 -9.81
C CYS A 111 -1.80 18.01 -8.61
N ILE A 112 -1.90 18.88 -7.61
CA ILE A 112 -1.02 18.89 -6.45
C ILE A 112 -1.85 18.70 -5.19
N ARG A 113 -1.78 17.51 -4.61
CA ARG A 113 -2.35 17.28 -3.27
C ARG A 113 -1.42 17.87 -2.23
N LYS A 114 -1.99 18.43 -1.18
CA LYS A 114 -1.27 19.10 -0.12
C LYS A 114 -1.77 18.63 1.24
N TYR A 115 -0.86 18.26 2.12
CA TYR A 115 -1.20 17.68 3.41
C TYR A 115 -0.41 18.33 4.53
N PHE A 116 -1.00 18.40 5.70
CA PHE A 116 -0.27 18.51 6.95
C PHE A 116 0.12 17.11 7.41
N VAL A 117 1.32 16.97 7.96
CA VAL A 117 1.77 15.69 8.53
C VAL A 117 1.42 15.67 10.01
N SER A 118 0.51 14.79 10.41
CA SER A 118 0.14 14.59 11.79
C SER A 118 1.07 13.59 12.48
N TYR A 119 1.28 13.77 13.77
CA TYR A 119 2.07 12.90 14.61
C TYR A 119 1.18 11.85 15.27
N VAL A 120 1.67 10.62 15.27
CA VAL A 120 1.04 9.46 15.89
C VAL A 120 1.98 8.81 16.89
N LEU A 121 1.44 8.23 17.95
CA LEU A 121 2.22 7.49 18.93
C LEU A 121 2.68 6.16 18.35
N THR A 122 3.93 5.79 18.58
CA THR A 122 4.56 4.55 18.11
C THR A 122 5.42 3.94 19.21
N ASP A 123 5.66 2.64 19.15
CA ASP A 123 6.75 1.93 19.83
C ASP A 123 8.00 1.89 18.94
N TYR A 124 8.96 1.04 19.26
CA TYR A 124 10.17 0.83 18.48
C TYR A 124 10.51 -0.67 18.39
N PHE A 125 11.26 -1.06 17.35
CA PHE A 125 11.68 -2.45 17.16
C PHE A 125 12.57 -2.94 18.30
N GLY A 126 12.20 -4.09 18.89
CA GLY A 126 12.93 -4.67 20.02
C GLY A 126 12.60 -4.06 21.39
N ASP A 127 11.98 -2.86 21.43
CA ASP A 127 11.54 -2.23 22.68
C ASP A 127 10.14 -1.62 22.54
N ARG A 128 9.14 -2.36 23.01
CA ARG A 128 7.75 -1.93 23.00
C ARG A 128 7.35 -1.14 24.25
N SER A 129 8.24 -1.01 25.22
CA SER A 129 8.00 -0.23 26.45
C SER A 129 8.21 1.26 26.23
N GLU A 130 9.07 1.63 25.27
CA GLU A 130 9.31 3.01 24.90
C GLU A 130 8.34 3.50 23.83
N THR A 131 7.89 4.74 23.97
CA THR A 131 6.94 5.35 23.04
C THR A 131 7.44 6.70 22.55
N TYR A 132 7.11 7.01 21.30
CA TYR A 132 7.55 8.22 20.59
C TYR A 132 6.39 8.79 19.78
N LEU A 133 6.43 10.09 19.48
CA LEU A 133 5.62 10.67 18.42
C LEU A 133 6.37 10.63 17.10
N MET A 134 5.73 10.04 16.09
CA MET A 134 6.26 9.93 14.73
C MET A 134 5.38 10.69 13.74
N PRO A 135 5.95 11.55 12.87
CA PRO A 135 5.21 12.19 11.78
C PRO A 135 4.99 11.14 10.66
N ASP A 136 3.74 10.71 10.45
CA ASP A 136 3.43 9.67 9.46
C ASP A 136 2.11 9.91 8.72
N ARG A 137 1.05 10.30 9.43
CA ARG A 137 -0.29 10.45 8.86
C ARG A 137 -0.39 11.71 8.01
N LEU A 138 -0.82 11.57 6.76
CA LEU A 138 -1.11 12.70 5.85
C LEU A 138 -2.55 13.15 6.01
N VAL A 139 -2.76 14.42 6.35
CA VAL A 139 -4.07 15.00 6.66
C VAL A 139 -4.38 16.12 5.69
N GLU A 140 -5.47 15.99 4.95
CA GLU A 140 -5.98 17.01 4.04
C GLU A 140 -7.06 17.82 4.74
N VAL A 141 -6.71 18.99 5.24
CA VAL A 141 -7.61 19.94 5.90
C VAL A 141 -7.33 21.37 5.42
N GLU A 142 -8.34 22.23 5.45
CA GLU A 142 -8.18 23.63 5.05
C GLU A 142 -7.31 24.40 6.05
N LYS A 143 -7.47 24.11 7.34
CA LYS A 143 -6.77 24.75 8.44
C LYS A 143 -6.25 23.75 9.44
N TYR A 144 -5.10 24.05 10.01
CA TYR A 144 -4.43 23.20 10.98
C TYR A 144 -3.93 24.03 12.18
N ALA A 145 -4.31 23.63 13.38
CA ALA A 145 -3.81 24.26 14.62
C ALA A 145 -2.38 23.76 14.93
N VAL A 146 -1.42 24.66 14.96
CA VAL A 146 -0.03 24.35 15.30
C VAL A 146 0.31 24.99 16.64
N PRO A 147 0.56 24.19 17.69
CA PRO A 147 0.91 24.70 19.01
C PRO A 147 2.26 25.44 19.04
N ALA A 148 2.41 26.32 20.02
CA ALA A 148 3.67 27.02 20.28
C ALA A 148 4.85 26.05 20.46
N GLN A 149 6.02 26.46 19.98
CA GLN A 149 7.27 25.71 20.10
C GLN A 149 7.17 24.30 19.52
N THR A 150 6.46 24.18 18.37
CA THR A 150 6.35 22.94 17.64
C THR A 150 6.69 23.10 16.17
N THR A 151 7.08 21.97 15.59
CA THR A 151 7.36 21.80 14.18
C THR A 151 6.21 21.06 13.52
N ARG A 152 5.82 21.50 12.30
CA ARG A 152 4.78 20.88 11.49
C ARG A 152 5.27 20.67 10.08
N PRO A 153 5.57 19.40 9.68
CA PRO A 153 5.85 19.11 8.30
C PRO A 153 4.58 19.24 7.46
N VAL A 154 4.75 19.67 6.22
CA VAL A 154 3.73 19.64 5.17
C VAL A 154 4.23 18.82 4.01
N TRP A 155 3.35 18.03 3.42
CA TRP A 155 3.65 17.12 2.33
C TRP A 155 2.93 17.54 1.06
N LEU A 156 3.63 17.52 -0.05
CA LEU A 156 3.09 17.79 -1.38
C LEU A 156 3.23 16.53 -2.21
N ASP A 157 2.16 16.17 -2.89
CA ASP A 157 2.13 15.09 -3.84
C ASP A 157 1.74 15.66 -5.21
N ILE A 158 2.70 15.70 -6.13
CA ILE A 158 2.63 16.41 -7.40
C ILE A 158 2.45 15.40 -8.52
N HIS A 159 1.25 15.30 -9.07
CA HIS A 159 0.93 14.47 -10.22
C HIS A 159 1.27 15.21 -11.52
N VAL A 160 2.26 14.73 -12.25
CA VAL A 160 2.61 15.30 -13.55
C VAL A 160 1.72 14.66 -14.62
N PRO A 161 0.87 15.41 -15.32
CA PRO A 161 0.01 14.86 -16.37
C PRO A 161 0.82 14.15 -17.47
N GLN A 162 0.28 13.07 -18.04
CA GLN A 162 0.94 12.36 -19.16
C GLN A 162 1.13 13.22 -20.42
N ASP A 163 0.26 14.19 -20.62
CA ASP A 163 0.31 15.16 -21.73
C ASP A 163 1.11 16.42 -21.41
N ALA A 164 1.69 16.54 -20.20
CA ALA A 164 2.54 17.67 -19.83
C ALA A 164 3.72 17.81 -20.79
N ALA A 165 3.99 19.03 -21.28
CA ALA A 165 5.16 19.28 -22.11
C ALA A 165 6.45 19.14 -21.28
N PRO A 166 7.53 18.51 -21.81
CA PRO A 166 8.81 18.49 -21.11
C PRO A 166 9.34 19.91 -20.83
N GLY A 167 9.94 20.09 -19.65
CA GLY A 167 10.49 21.39 -19.28
C GLY A 167 10.53 21.64 -17.78
N LYS A 168 11.05 22.79 -17.39
CA LYS A 168 11.08 23.22 -15.99
C LYS A 168 9.81 24.01 -15.65
N TYR A 169 8.98 23.45 -14.79
CA TYR A 169 7.79 24.09 -14.25
C TYR A 169 8.11 24.74 -12.91
N THR A 170 7.63 25.95 -12.68
CA THR A 170 7.88 26.73 -11.47
C THR A 170 6.60 27.29 -10.90
N GLY A 171 6.51 27.31 -9.58
CA GLY A 171 5.42 27.87 -8.82
C GLY A 171 5.85 28.15 -7.38
N ARG A 172 4.90 28.11 -6.46
CA ARG A 172 5.17 28.37 -5.04
C ARG A 172 4.22 27.60 -4.13
N VAL A 173 4.73 27.30 -2.96
CA VAL A 173 3.97 26.79 -1.80
C VAL A 173 3.85 27.95 -0.81
N SER A 174 2.67 28.19 -0.28
CA SER A 174 2.42 29.28 0.66
C SER A 174 1.69 28.77 1.90
N LEU A 175 2.11 29.21 3.05
CA LEU A 175 1.50 28.93 4.34
C LEU A 175 1.08 30.26 4.95
N SER A 176 -0.21 30.41 5.26
CA SER A 176 -0.82 31.65 5.74
C SER A 176 -1.40 31.49 7.13
N PHE A 177 -1.18 32.48 8.00
CA PHE A 177 -1.68 32.58 9.37
C PHE A 177 -1.67 34.04 9.82
N ASP A 178 -2.64 34.46 10.59
CA ASP A 178 -2.73 35.80 11.23
C ASP A 178 -2.37 36.98 10.29
N GLY A 179 -2.83 36.93 9.05
CA GLY A 179 -2.52 37.95 8.04
C GLY A 179 -1.10 37.91 7.47
N THR A 180 -0.28 36.97 7.92
CA THR A 180 1.08 36.72 7.42
C THR A 180 1.07 35.57 6.41
N THR A 181 1.89 35.66 5.36
CA THR A 181 2.10 34.55 4.40
C THR A 181 3.60 34.31 4.24
N LEU A 182 4.02 33.08 4.50
CA LEU A 182 5.36 32.57 4.19
C LEU A 182 5.31 31.76 2.90
N THR A 183 6.31 31.94 2.04
CA THR A 183 6.28 31.34 0.69
C THR A 183 7.62 30.71 0.34
N LEU A 184 7.58 29.52 -0.25
CA LEU A 184 8.73 28.79 -0.78
C LEU A 184 8.59 28.62 -2.30
N PRO A 185 9.67 28.79 -3.07
CA PRO A 185 9.66 28.47 -4.50
C PRO A 185 9.58 26.96 -4.71
N LEU A 186 8.68 26.50 -5.58
CA LEU A 186 8.56 25.09 -5.99
C LEU A 186 8.94 24.96 -7.46
N SER A 187 9.72 23.93 -7.81
CA SER A 187 10.00 23.61 -9.20
C SER A 187 10.07 22.11 -9.45
N VAL A 188 9.56 21.70 -10.61
CA VAL A 188 9.61 20.32 -11.10
C VAL A 188 10.18 20.33 -12.51
N ASN A 189 11.19 19.50 -12.76
CA ASN A 189 11.70 19.27 -14.11
C ASN A 189 10.96 18.06 -14.70
N VAL A 190 10.21 18.26 -15.76
CA VAL A 190 9.45 17.20 -16.44
C VAL A 190 10.28 16.68 -17.61
N GLY A 191 10.56 15.38 -17.59
CA GLY A 191 11.29 14.66 -18.62
C GLY A 191 10.46 14.40 -19.87
N LYS A 192 11.08 13.77 -20.87
CA LYS A 192 10.42 13.43 -22.15
C LYS A 192 9.64 12.11 -22.09
N ARG A 193 10.03 11.22 -21.18
CA ARG A 193 9.43 9.89 -21.04
C ARG A 193 8.07 9.95 -20.39
N VAL A 194 7.28 8.90 -20.61
CA VAL A 194 5.95 8.73 -20.02
C VAL A 194 5.98 7.48 -19.15
N LEU A 195 5.56 7.62 -17.91
CA LEU A 195 5.24 6.49 -17.06
C LEU A 195 3.82 6.03 -17.40
N PRO A 196 3.57 4.72 -17.60
CA PRO A 196 2.22 4.19 -17.80
C PRO A 196 1.28 4.51 -16.63
N GLU A 197 -0.02 4.37 -16.86
CA GLU A 197 -1.00 4.46 -15.78
C GLU A 197 -0.78 3.33 -14.75
N PRO A 198 -1.09 3.52 -13.46
CA PRO A 198 -0.86 2.54 -12.40
C PRO A 198 -1.44 1.15 -12.68
N LYS A 199 -2.61 1.08 -13.35
CA LYS A 199 -3.22 -0.20 -13.75
C LYS A 199 -2.36 -1.00 -14.74
N ASP A 200 -1.49 -0.33 -15.50
CA ASP A 200 -0.62 -0.91 -16.53
C ASP A 200 0.81 -1.16 -16.02
N TRP A 201 1.09 -0.88 -14.75
CA TRP A 201 2.38 -1.21 -14.15
C TRP A 201 2.55 -2.72 -14.03
N ALA A 202 3.79 -3.19 -14.18
CA ALA A 202 4.11 -4.59 -14.03
C ALA A 202 4.36 -4.99 -12.57
N TYR A 203 4.74 -4.03 -11.71
CA TYR A 203 4.98 -4.32 -10.30
C TYR A 203 3.74 -4.95 -9.65
N HIS A 204 3.88 -6.16 -9.14
CA HIS A 204 2.80 -6.90 -8.51
C HIS A 204 2.67 -6.52 -7.03
N LEU A 205 1.95 -5.41 -6.79
CA LEU A 205 1.68 -4.93 -5.43
C LEU A 205 0.51 -5.70 -4.83
N ASP A 206 0.79 -6.39 -3.73
CA ASP A 206 -0.17 -7.19 -2.97
C ASP A 206 -0.24 -6.70 -1.52
N LEU A 207 -1.24 -5.92 -1.19
CA LEU A 207 -1.50 -5.43 0.16
C LEU A 207 -2.86 -5.95 0.62
N TRP A 208 -2.90 -6.78 1.66
CA TRP A 208 -4.15 -7.41 2.11
C TRP A 208 -5.11 -6.40 2.73
N GLN A 209 -6.28 -6.27 2.11
CA GLN A 209 -7.31 -5.33 2.54
C GLN A 209 -8.19 -5.93 3.63
N ASN A 210 -8.53 -5.11 4.64
CA ASN A 210 -9.44 -5.47 5.72
C ASN A 210 -10.70 -4.58 5.67
N PRO A 211 -11.81 -5.04 5.09
CA PRO A 211 -13.07 -4.29 5.08
C PRO A 211 -13.70 -4.15 6.47
N TYR A 212 -13.44 -5.10 7.37
CA TYR A 212 -14.06 -5.12 8.71
C TYR A 212 -13.57 -3.98 9.59
N SER A 213 -12.29 -3.62 9.48
CA SER A 213 -11.72 -2.47 10.19
C SER A 213 -12.38 -1.15 9.78
N VAL A 214 -12.79 -1.03 8.52
CA VAL A 214 -13.48 0.16 8.01
C VAL A 214 -14.87 0.26 8.62
N ALA A 215 -15.63 -0.86 8.64
CA ALA A 215 -16.96 -0.87 9.23
C ALA A 215 -16.94 -0.49 10.71
N ARG A 216 -15.98 -1.03 11.48
CA ARG A 216 -15.79 -0.68 12.89
C ARG A 216 -15.43 0.79 13.08
N TYR A 217 -14.40 1.26 12.37
CA TYR A 217 -13.88 2.62 12.55
C TYR A 217 -14.94 3.68 12.24
N PHE A 218 -15.66 3.52 11.13
CA PHE A 218 -16.70 4.48 10.72
C PHE A 218 -18.07 4.17 11.33
N ASN A 219 -18.19 3.10 12.14
CA ASN A 219 -19.43 2.67 12.77
C ASN A 219 -20.59 2.54 11.77
N VAL A 220 -20.33 1.85 10.65
CA VAL A 220 -21.31 1.60 9.58
C VAL A 220 -21.63 0.10 9.49
N PRO A 221 -22.88 -0.28 9.14
CA PRO A 221 -23.23 -1.69 8.97
C PRO A 221 -22.41 -2.32 7.83
N LEU A 222 -21.86 -3.51 8.10
CA LEU A 222 -21.13 -4.31 7.11
C LEU A 222 -21.93 -4.47 5.81
N TRP A 223 -21.25 -4.31 4.69
CA TRP A 223 -21.75 -4.51 3.32
C TRP A 223 -22.94 -3.61 2.92
N SER A 224 -23.20 -2.54 3.70
CA SER A 224 -24.12 -1.47 3.36
C SER A 224 -23.49 -0.50 2.35
N GLN A 225 -24.33 0.36 1.71
CA GLN A 225 -23.79 1.42 0.84
C GLN A 225 -22.86 2.35 1.60
N ALA A 226 -23.19 2.72 2.84
CA ALA A 226 -22.33 3.56 3.68
C ALA A 226 -20.95 2.93 3.95
N HIS A 227 -20.89 1.59 4.06
CA HIS A 227 -19.62 0.88 4.22
C HIS A 227 -18.79 0.95 2.93
N PHE A 228 -19.38 0.70 1.77
CA PHE A 228 -18.70 0.83 0.48
C PHE A 228 -18.24 2.28 0.21
N ASP A 229 -19.06 3.26 0.58
CA ASP A 229 -18.69 4.68 0.44
C ASP A 229 -17.49 5.03 1.35
N ALA A 230 -17.44 4.51 2.57
CA ALA A 230 -16.32 4.69 3.49
C ALA A 230 -15.02 4.00 3.02
N MET A 231 -15.13 2.84 2.38
CA MET A 231 -13.97 2.09 1.85
C MET A 231 -13.38 2.72 0.59
N ARG A 232 -14.20 3.30 -0.28
CA ARG A 232 -13.81 3.75 -1.62
C ARG A 232 -12.54 4.59 -1.67
N PRO A 233 -12.36 5.63 -0.84
CA PRO A 233 -11.18 6.49 -0.95
C PRO A 233 -9.86 5.75 -0.77
N ILE A 234 -9.80 4.83 0.19
CA ILE A 234 -8.56 4.07 0.46
C ILE A 234 -8.36 2.93 -0.56
N MET A 235 -9.42 2.32 -1.10
CA MET A 235 -9.29 1.29 -2.12
C MET A 235 -8.90 1.88 -3.49
N GLU A 236 -9.41 3.07 -3.83
CA GLU A 236 -8.93 3.84 -4.99
C GLU A 236 -7.47 4.30 -4.81
N LEU A 237 -7.07 4.65 -3.58
CA LEU A 237 -5.67 4.97 -3.28
C LEU A 237 -4.75 3.75 -3.52
N TYR A 238 -5.18 2.55 -3.15
CA TYR A 238 -4.48 1.30 -3.44
C TYR A 238 -4.37 1.03 -4.95
N ALA A 239 -5.46 1.19 -5.69
CA ALA A 239 -5.46 1.08 -7.15
C ALA A 239 -4.52 2.10 -7.82
N GLN A 240 -4.46 3.35 -7.31
CA GLN A 240 -3.56 4.40 -7.79
C GLN A 240 -2.08 4.15 -7.44
N ALA A 241 -1.79 3.20 -6.57
CA ALA A 241 -0.45 2.70 -6.29
C ALA A 241 -0.06 1.49 -7.15
N GLY A 242 -0.92 1.06 -8.07
CA GLY A 242 -0.72 -0.12 -8.90
C GLY A 242 -1.10 -1.43 -8.20
N GLY A 243 -1.99 -1.38 -7.20
CA GLY A 243 -2.49 -2.56 -6.49
C GLY A 243 -3.09 -3.60 -7.45
N LYS A 244 -2.67 -4.87 -7.33
CA LYS A 244 -3.03 -5.95 -8.24
C LYS A 244 -4.04 -6.93 -7.66
N VAL A 245 -4.04 -7.09 -6.34
CA VAL A 245 -4.68 -8.20 -5.66
C VAL A 245 -5.89 -7.75 -4.86
N ILE A 246 -7.00 -8.45 -5.02
CA ILE A 246 -8.19 -8.35 -4.16
C ILE A 246 -8.10 -9.46 -3.12
N THR A 247 -7.91 -9.10 -1.86
CA THR A 247 -7.91 -10.04 -0.74
C THR A 247 -9.33 -10.38 -0.34
N THR A 248 -9.68 -11.65 -0.32
CA THR A 248 -10.98 -12.16 0.13
C THR A 248 -10.83 -13.19 1.23
N SER A 249 -11.79 -13.30 2.13
CA SER A 249 -11.86 -14.34 3.15
C SER A 249 -12.98 -15.33 2.80
N ILE A 250 -12.62 -16.52 2.31
CA ILE A 250 -13.58 -17.58 1.97
C ILE A 250 -13.89 -18.52 3.13
N ILE A 251 -13.10 -18.44 4.20
CA ILE A 251 -13.28 -19.10 5.49
C ILE A 251 -13.15 -18.02 6.57
N GLN A 252 -13.91 -18.16 7.67
CA GLN A 252 -13.82 -17.25 8.82
C GLN A 252 -12.45 -17.36 9.53
N HIS A 253 -12.00 -16.25 10.09
CA HIS A 253 -10.77 -16.16 10.90
C HIS A 253 -9.55 -16.81 10.26
N PRO A 254 -9.21 -16.52 9.00
CA PRO A 254 -8.08 -17.14 8.32
C PRO A 254 -6.78 -17.04 9.12
N TRP A 255 -6.57 -15.93 9.82
CA TRP A 255 -5.37 -15.61 10.62
C TRP A 255 -5.63 -15.54 12.14
N ASN A 256 -6.72 -16.13 12.65
CA ASN A 256 -7.15 -16.01 14.06
C ASN A 256 -7.28 -14.54 14.50
N GLY A 257 -6.83 -14.21 15.71
CA GLY A 257 -6.91 -12.86 16.29
C GLY A 257 -5.68 -12.00 16.04
N GLN A 258 -5.05 -12.08 14.88
CA GLN A 258 -3.84 -11.28 14.55
C GLN A 258 -4.15 -9.81 14.24
N THR A 259 -5.41 -9.48 13.96
CA THR A 259 -5.90 -8.12 13.72
C THR A 259 -6.88 -7.69 14.80
N GLU A 260 -7.20 -6.39 14.88
CA GLU A 260 -8.22 -5.88 15.81
C GLU A 260 -9.60 -6.42 15.46
N ASP A 261 -9.92 -6.46 14.17
CA ASP A 261 -11.20 -6.95 13.67
C ASP A 261 -11.03 -8.36 13.11
N PRO A 262 -11.87 -9.32 13.52
CA PRO A 262 -11.88 -10.65 12.93
C PRO A 262 -12.41 -10.61 11.50
N PHE A 263 -11.85 -11.48 10.64
CA PHE A 263 -12.37 -11.68 9.29
C PHE A 263 -13.49 -12.70 9.30
N GLU A 264 -14.67 -12.30 8.85
CA GLU A 264 -15.77 -13.22 8.60
C GLU A 264 -15.60 -13.92 7.24
N SER A 265 -16.29 -15.04 7.05
CA SER A 265 -16.36 -15.65 5.71
C SER A 265 -17.26 -14.84 4.79
N MET A 266 -16.73 -14.44 3.61
CA MET A 266 -17.53 -13.80 2.56
C MET A 266 -18.43 -14.78 1.80
N VAL A 267 -18.37 -16.09 2.13
CA VAL A 267 -19.18 -17.14 1.54
C VAL A 267 -19.93 -17.87 2.64
N VAL A 268 -21.26 -17.88 2.58
CA VAL A 268 -22.08 -18.68 3.53
C VAL A 268 -22.20 -20.10 3.00
N LYS A 269 -21.87 -21.07 3.82
CA LYS A 269 -21.94 -22.50 3.53
C LYS A 269 -23.14 -23.09 4.24
N MET A 270 -24.03 -23.76 3.53
CA MET A 270 -25.29 -24.30 4.06
C MET A 270 -25.33 -25.81 3.83
N LYS A 271 -25.49 -26.58 4.92
CA LYS A 271 -25.61 -28.05 4.88
C LYS A 271 -27.06 -28.47 5.01
N HIS A 272 -27.56 -29.22 4.03
CA HIS A 272 -28.93 -29.72 3.98
C HIS A 272 -29.09 -31.03 4.74
N VAL A 273 -30.35 -31.39 5.02
CA VAL A 273 -30.73 -32.62 5.75
C VAL A 273 -30.24 -33.89 5.05
N ASP A 274 -30.23 -33.89 3.74
CA ASP A 274 -29.73 -35.00 2.90
C ASP A 274 -28.20 -35.07 2.80
N GLY A 275 -27.49 -34.16 3.46
CA GLY A 275 -26.03 -34.06 3.49
C GLY A 275 -25.46 -33.25 2.32
N SER A 276 -26.28 -32.75 1.41
CA SER A 276 -25.82 -31.88 0.31
C SER A 276 -25.46 -30.47 0.81
N TRP A 277 -24.69 -29.74 0.01
CA TRP A 277 -24.24 -28.39 0.30
C TRP A 277 -24.78 -27.38 -0.71
N THR A 278 -25.10 -26.17 -0.24
CA THR A 278 -25.29 -24.98 -1.08
C THR A 278 -24.49 -23.82 -0.50
N TYR A 279 -24.20 -22.83 -1.35
CA TYR A 279 -23.32 -21.73 -1.02
C TYR A 279 -23.92 -20.40 -1.45
N ASP A 280 -23.82 -19.38 -0.57
CA ASP A 280 -24.22 -18.03 -0.90
C ASP A 280 -22.96 -17.17 -1.07
N TYR A 281 -22.74 -16.70 -2.28
CA TYR A 281 -21.61 -15.87 -2.68
C TYR A 281 -21.93 -14.37 -2.70
N THR A 282 -23.07 -13.94 -2.18
CA THR A 282 -23.54 -12.55 -2.29
C THR A 282 -22.54 -11.53 -1.78
N VAL A 283 -21.93 -11.79 -0.61
CA VAL A 283 -20.93 -10.89 -0.02
C VAL A 283 -19.62 -10.93 -0.80
N PHE A 284 -19.16 -12.11 -1.18
CA PHE A 284 -17.97 -12.30 -2.00
C PHE A 284 -18.07 -11.52 -3.32
N ASP A 285 -19.19 -11.69 -4.02
CA ASP A 285 -19.45 -11.00 -5.30
C ASP A 285 -19.45 -9.48 -5.15
N LYS A 286 -20.18 -8.97 -4.17
CA LYS A 286 -20.24 -7.52 -3.89
C LYS A 286 -18.87 -6.93 -3.59
N TRP A 287 -18.07 -7.63 -2.81
CA TRP A 287 -16.72 -7.18 -2.47
C TRP A 287 -15.81 -7.15 -3.70
N VAL A 288 -15.76 -8.24 -4.47
CA VAL A 288 -14.94 -8.33 -5.69
C VAL A 288 -15.36 -7.27 -6.72
N GLU A 289 -16.67 -7.13 -6.99
CA GLU A 289 -17.21 -6.12 -7.91
C GLU A 289 -16.88 -4.69 -7.44
N PHE A 290 -16.97 -4.43 -6.14
CA PHE A 290 -16.59 -3.15 -5.57
C PHE A 290 -15.10 -2.86 -5.77
N MET A 291 -14.20 -3.78 -5.45
CA MET A 291 -12.76 -3.60 -5.64
C MET A 291 -12.40 -3.41 -7.12
N MET A 292 -13.04 -4.15 -8.01
CA MET A 292 -12.89 -3.94 -9.45
C MET A 292 -13.36 -2.54 -9.87
N SER A 293 -14.44 -2.04 -9.27
CA SER A 293 -14.94 -0.68 -9.52
C SER A 293 -13.98 0.42 -9.01
N CYS A 294 -13.15 0.10 -8.03
CA CYS A 294 -12.07 0.98 -7.54
C CYS A 294 -10.81 0.93 -8.42
N GLY A 295 -10.72 -0.03 -9.37
CA GLY A 295 -9.61 -0.16 -10.30
C GLY A 295 -8.67 -1.34 -10.04
N VAL A 296 -8.93 -2.20 -9.05
CA VAL A 296 -8.15 -3.42 -8.77
C VAL A 296 -8.79 -4.59 -9.49
N THR A 297 -8.18 -5.11 -10.55
CA THR A 297 -8.86 -6.04 -11.46
C THR A 297 -8.04 -7.27 -11.86
N GLU A 298 -6.77 -7.39 -11.42
CA GLU A 298 -5.86 -8.38 -11.98
C GLU A 298 -5.97 -9.75 -11.32
N GLN A 299 -5.99 -9.80 -9.98
CA GLN A 299 -5.99 -11.05 -9.23
C GLN A 299 -6.99 -11.01 -8.06
N ILE A 300 -7.55 -12.17 -7.69
CA ILE A 300 -8.42 -12.37 -6.54
C ILE A 300 -7.80 -13.48 -5.70
N ASP A 301 -7.35 -13.16 -4.48
CA ASP A 301 -6.78 -14.14 -3.56
C ASP A 301 -7.78 -14.52 -2.49
N CYS A 302 -8.05 -15.83 -2.41
CA CYS A 302 -9.10 -16.40 -1.57
C CYS A 302 -8.51 -17.09 -0.34
N TYR A 303 -8.38 -16.37 0.75
CA TYR A 303 -7.88 -16.84 2.04
C TYR A 303 -8.99 -17.51 2.84
N THR A 304 -8.76 -18.57 3.52
CA THR A 304 -7.83 -19.66 3.22
C THR A 304 -8.52 -20.97 3.60
N ILE A 305 -8.32 -22.00 2.81
CA ILE A 305 -8.87 -23.32 3.13
C ILE A 305 -8.09 -24.03 4.24
N VAL A 306 -7.00 -23.42 4.73
CA VAL A 306 -6.22 -23.90 5.90
C VAL A 306 -6.12 -22.79 6.95
N PRO A 307 -7.24 -22.38 7.59
CA PRO A 307 -7.22 -21.33 8.60
C PRO A 307 -6.37 -21.75 9.81
N TRP A 308 -5.77 -20.77 10.49
CA TRP A 308 -4.87 -21.03 11.63
C TRP A 308 -5.55 -21.81 12.76
N GLY A 309 -6.87 -21.67 12.92
CA GLY A 309 -7.63 -22.37 13.96
C GLY A 309 -8.21 -23.72 13.53
N TYR A 310 -8.09 -24.11 12.25
CA TYR A 310 -8.69 -25.33 11.69
C TYR A 310 -10.19 -25.49 12.01
N LYS A 311 -10.92 -24.40 12.03
CA LYS A 311 -12.34 -24.35 12.34
C LYS A 311 -13.09 -23.85 11.12
N PHE A 312 -14.22 -24.49 10.81
CA PHE A 312 -15.03 -24.20 9.62
C PHE A 312 -16.47 -24.03 10.02
N GLU A 313 -17.07 -22.88 9.69
CA GLU A 313 -18.45 -22.55 10.00
C GLU A 313 -19.38 -22.86 8.84
N TYR A 314 -20.58 -23.31 9.18
CA TYR A 314 -21.67 -23.55 8.23
C TYR A 314 -23.03 -23.39 8.92
N VAL A 315 -24.05 -23.09 8.13
CA VAL A 315 -25.45 -23.09 8.60
C VAL A 315 -26.03 -24.49 8.40
N ASP A 316 -26.46 -25.10 9.47
CA ASP A 316 -27.24 -26.34 9.40
C ASP A 316 -28.70 -26.01 9.06
N MET A 317 -29.11 -26.38 7.84
CA MET A 317 -30.44 -26.07 7.33
C MET A 317 -31.55 -26.87 8.02
N ALA A 318 -31.23 -27.98 8.71
CA ALA A 318 -32.19 -28.73 9.49
C ALA A 318 -32.62 -27.99 10.76
N THR A 319 -31.69 -27.28 11.37
CA THR A 319 -31.91 -26.59 12.66
C THR A 319 -31.91 -25.07 12.51
N SER A 320 -31.52 -24.54 11.35
CA SER A 320 -31.31 -23.11 11.07
C SER A 320 -30.31 -22.46 12.04
N THR A 321 -29.31 -23.23 12.47
CA THR A 321 -28.28 -22.76 13.42
C THR A 321 -26.91 -22.68 12.76
N LEU A 322 -26.07 -21.73 13.20
CA LEU A 322 -24.66 -21.68 12.86
C LEU A 322 -23.93 -22.79 13.60
N CYS A 323 -23.28 -23.67 12.87
CA CYS A 323 -22.47 -24.78 13.36
C CYS A 323 -21.02 -24.59 13.01
N GLN A 324 -20.14 -25.28 13.75
CA GLN A 324 -18.71 -25.28 13.50
C GLN A 324 -18.16 -26.71 13.54
N VAL A 325 -17.33 -27.05 12.56
CA VAL A 325 -16.53 -28.29 12.57
C VAL A 325 -15.07 -27.94 12.70
N ALA A 326 -14.35 -28.67 13.56
CA ALA A 326 -12.91 -28.61 13.67
C ALA A 326 -12.30 -29.84 12.99
N CYS A 327 -11.46 -29.63 11.99
CA CYS A 327 -10.80 -30.70 11.24
C CYS A 327 -9.53 -30.17 10.58
N VAL A 328 -8.55 -31.05 10.37
CA VAL A 328 -7.25 -30.71 9.75
C VAL A 328 -7.10 -31.36 8.38
N PRO A 329 -6.26 -30.80 7.48
CA PRO A 329 -5.93 -31.44 6.22
C PRO A 329 -5.48 -32.91 6.43
N GLY A 330 -6.05 -33.83 5.62
CA GLY A 330 -5.85 -35.26 5.74
C GLY A 330 -6.96 -36.03 6.47
N GLU A 331 -7.81 -35.34 7.22
CA GLU A 331 -9.01 -35.95 7.81
C GLU A 331 -10.16 -36.01 6.79
N LYS A 332 -10.96 -37.07 6.88
CA LYS A 332 -12.15 -37.19 6.00
C LYS A 332 -13.13 -36.04 6.18
N ALA A 333 -13.31 -35.56 7.40
CA ALA A 333 -14.19 -34.43 7.70
C ALA A 333 -13.72 -33.14 7.00
N TYR A 334 -12.41 -32.93 6.87
CA TYR A 334 -11.83 -31.82 6.13
C TYR A 334 -12.13 -31.93 4.63
N GLU A 335 -11.89 -33.11 4.07
CA GLU A 335 -12.16 -33.36 2.63
C GLU A 335 -13.67 -33.22 2.33
N ASP A 336 -14.54 -33.79 3.17
CA ASP A 336 -16.00 -33.71 3.01
C ASP A 336 -16.54 -32.28 3.08
N PHE A 337 -15.82 -31.37 3.73
CA PHE A 337 -16.16 -29.96 3.78
C PHE A 337 -15.59 -29.15 2.61
N ILE A 338 -14.30 -29.33 2.32
CA ILE A 338 -13.55 -28.46 1.40
C ILE A 338 -13.76 -28.85 -0.07
N LEU A 339 -13.75 -30.15 -0.42
CA LEU A 339 -13.84 -30.58 -1.81
C LEU A 339 -15.17 -30.18 -2.48
N PRO A 340 -16.35 -30.39 -1.86
CA PRO A 340 -17.61 -29.92 -2.44
C PRO A 340 -17.66 -28.39 -2.59
N PHE A 341 -17.13 -27.67 -1.60
CA PHE A 341 -17.06 -26.21 -1.64
C PHE A 341 -16.22 -25.72 -2.81
N LEU A 342 -14.98 -26.18 -2.96
CA LEU A 342 -14.11 -25.76 -4.04
C LEU A 342 -14.66 -26.14 -5.43
N THR A 343 -15.32 -27.29 -5.54
CA THR A 343 -15.95 -27.72 -6.79
C THR A 343 -17.08 -26.77 -7.20
N ASP A 344 -17.94 -26.37 -6.26
CA ASP A 344 -19.01 -25.40 -6.53
C ASP A 344 -18.45 -24.00 -6.77
N PHE A 345 -17.44 -23.59 -6.00
CA PHE A 345 -16.79 -22.31 -6.13
C PHE A 345 -16.13 -22.14 -7.51
N ALA A 346 -15.47 -23.18 -8.05
CA ALA A 346 -14.94 -23.16 -9.42
C ALA A 346 -16.03 -22.87 -10.43
N ARG A 347 -17.20 -23.53 -10.29
CA ARG A 347 -18.36 -23.31 -11.16
C ARG A 347 -18.87 -21.87 -11.07
N HIS A 348 -18.98 -21.34 -9.85
CA HIS A 348 -19.39 -19.95 -9.61
C HIS A 348 -18.41 -18.96 -10.24
N LEU A 349 -17.12 -19.10 -9.99
CA LEU A 349 -16.06 -18.24 -10.54
C LEU A 349 -16.04 -18.27 -12.08
N LYS A 350 -16.25 -19.45 -12.70
CA LYS A 350 -16.36 -19.57 -14.16
C LYS A 350 -17.60 -18.85 -14.68
N THR A 351 -18.73 -18.92 -13.98
CA THR A 351 -19.96 -18.20 -14.34
C THR A 351 -19.77 -16.68 -14.28
N LYS A 352 -19.00 -16.19 -13.31
CA LYS A 352 -18.65 -14.76 -13.17
C LYS A 352 -17.52 -14.30 -14.13
N GLY A 353 -16.83 -15.22 -14.79
CA GLY A 353 -15.65 -14.92 -15.61
C GLY A 353 -14.42 -14.52 -14.80
N TRP A 354 -14.33 -14.96 -13.55
CA TRP A 354 -13.24 -14.63 -12.62
C TRP A 354 -12.26 -15.77 -12.38
N PHE A 355 -12.55 -16.98 -12.83
CA PHE A 355 -11.79 -18.19 -12.51
C PHE A 355 -10.30 -18.07 -12.83
N GLU A 356 -9.95 -17.55 -14.01
CA GLU A 356 -8.56 -17.44 -14.49
C GLU A 356 -7.71 -16.41 -13.73
N ARG A 357 -8.35 -15.54 -12.97
CA ARG A 357 -7.69 -14.54 -12.13
C ARG A 357 -7.80 -14.82 -10.64
N THR A 358 -8.40 -15.95 -10.25
CA THR A 358 -8.58 -16.32 -8.85
C THR A 358 -7.53 -17.34 -8.44
N CYS A 359 -6.89 -17.06 -7.29
CA CYS A 359 -6.00 -17.98 -6.60
C CYS A 359 -6.66 -18.46 -5.30
N ILE A 360 -6.56 -19.76 -5.03
CA ILE A 360 -6.78 -20.28 -3.68
C ILE A 360 -5.52 -19.95 -2.88
N ALA A 361 -5.67 -19.05 -1.91
CA ALA A 361 -4.56 -18.46 -1.19
C ALA A 361 -4.26 -19.21 0.11
N MET A 362 -2.98 -19.38 0.39
CA MET A 362 -2.47 -20.06 1.58
C MET A 362 -1.42 -19.21 2.28
N ASP A 363 -1.39 -19.33 3.58
CA ASP A 363 -0.40 -18.73 4.45
C ASP A 363 0.68 -19.77 4.84
N GLU A 364 1.62 -19.41 5.68
CA GLU A 364 2.71 -20.25 6.19
C GLU A 364 2.19 -21.55 6.83
N ARG A 365 2.13 -22.62 6.05
CA ARG A 365 1.63 -23.93 6.49
C ARG A 365 2.69 -25.01 6.33
N PRO A 366 2.67 -26.07 7.19
CA PRO A 366 3.56 -27.22 7.04
C PRO A 366 3.37 -27.90 5.69
N MET A 367 4.49 -28.39 5.10
CA MET A 367 4.49 -29.01 3.78
C MET A 367 3.59 -30.23 3.64
N ASP A 368 3.44 -31.03 4.68
CA ASP A 368 2.53 -32.18 4.69
C ASP A 368 1.08 -31.75 4.50
N GLN A 369 0.67 -30.64 5.11
CA GLN A 369 -0.66 -30.07 4.90
C GLN A 369 -0.81 -29.45 3.50
N LEU A 370 0.21 -28.74 3.03
CA LEU A 370 0.19 -28.14 1.68
C LEU A 370 0.03 -29.21 0.59
N ARG A 371 0.65 -30.40 0.74
CA ARG A 371 0.48 -31.52 -0.20
C ARG A 371 -0.96 -32.04 -0.24
N VAL A 372 -1.58 -32.21 0.93
CA VAL A 372 -2.98 -32.65 1.01
C VAL A 372 -3.91 -31.63 0.36
N VAL A 373 -3.70 -30.34 0.66
CA VAL A 373 -4.50 -29.24 0.12
C VAL A 373 -4.32 -29.14 -1.39
N TRP A 374 -3.09 -29.27 -1.89
CA TRP A 374 -2.80 -29.30 -3.32
C TRP A 374 -3.61 -30.39 -4.03
N ASP A 375 -3.64 -31.62 -3.50
CA ASP A 375 -4.43 -32.73 -4.08
C ASP A 375 -5.91 -32.38 -4.13
N ILE A 376 -6.48 -31.86 -3.04
CA ILE A 376 -7.90 -31.49 -2.95
C ILE A 376 -8.24 -30.37 -3.96
N VAL A 377 -7.40 -29.34 -4.06
CA VAL A 377 -7.60 -28.23 -5.00
C VAL A 377 -7.59 -28.74 -6.44
N ARG A 378 -6.66 -29.63 -6.80
CA ARG A 378 -6.55 -30.24 -8.14
C ARG A 378 -7.70 -31.18 -8.46
N ARG A 379 -8.25 -31.85 -7.48
CA ARG A 379 -9.45 -32.71 -7.62
C ARG A 379 -10.72 -31.90 -7.78
N ALA A 380 -10.80 -30.73 -7.13
CA ALA A 380 -11.92 -29.80 -7.30
C ALA A 380 -11.95 -29.21 -8.71
N ASP A 381 -10.82 -28.69 -9.17
CA ASP A 381 -10.59 -28.27 -10.55
C ASP A 381 -9.07 -28.25 -10.85
N PRO A 382 -8.59 -28.95 -11.88
CA PRO A 382 -7.17 -29.05 -12.20
C PRO A 382 -6.52 -27.72 -12.63
N ASN A 383 -7.32 -26.72 -13.00
CA ASN A 383 -6.85 -25.43 -13.47
C ASN A 383 -6.86 -24.34 -12.41
N TYR A 384 -7.24 -24.64 -11.18
CA TYR A 384 -7.13 -23.66 -10.10
C TYR A 384 -5.70 -23.13 -9.98
N ARG A 385 -5.56 -21.83 -9.86
CA ARG A 385 -4.32 -21.21 -9.44
C ARG A 385 -4.22 -21.23 -7.91
N ILE A 386 -2.99 -21.32 -7.42
CA ILE A 386 -2.70 -21.30 -5.99
C ILE A 386 -1.71 -20.17 -5.75
N GLU A 387 -1.97 -19.38 -4.73
CA GLU A 387 -1.07 -18.35 -4.20
C GLU A 387 -0.59 -18.80 -2.80
N GLY A 388 0.60 -18.36 -2.40
CA GLY A 388 1.07 -18.60 -1.05
C GLY A 388 2.10 -17.58 -0.55
N ALA A 389 1.84 -17.05 0.65
CA ALA A 389 2.83 -16.35 1.47
C ALA A 389 3.53 -17.40 2.33
N VAL A 390 4.73 -17.84 1.94
CA VAL A 390 5.32 -19.08 2.43
C VAL A 390 6.83 -18.98 2.63
N ASN A 391 7.34 -19.94 3.40
CA ASN A 391 8.76 -20.19 3.50
C ASN A 391 9.26 -20.94 2.25
N TYR A 392 10.47 -20.64 1.81
CA TYR A 392 11.04 -21.25 0.63
C TYR A 392 11.21 -22.77 0.78
N SER A 393 10.73 -23.51 -0.23
CA SER A 393 11.18 -24.87 -0.54
C SER A 393 11.02 -25.14 -2.04
N PRO A 394 11.86 -25.99 -2.67
CA PRO A 394 11.72 -26.30 -4.10
C PRO A 394 10.35 -26.88 -4.47
N GLU A 395 9.72 -27.62 -3.55
CA GLU A 395 8.40 -28.21 -3.76
C GLU A 395 7.29 -27.15 -3.81
N VAL A 396 7.32 -26.20 -2.86
CA VAL A 396 6.36 -25.09 -2.77
C VAL A 396 6.42 -24.23 -4.03
N VAL A 397 7.63 -23.91 -4.51
CA VAL A 397 7.82 -23.09 -5.72
C VAL A 397 7.13 -23.70 -6.94
N ASN A 398 7.16 -25.03 -7.08
CA ASN A 398 6.51 -25.72 -8.19
C ASN A 398 4.98 -25.78 -8.07
N MET A 399 4.46 -25.81 -6.85
CA MET A 399 3.03 -25.89 -6.58
C MET A 399 2.27 -24.60 -6.91
N MET A 400 2.90 -23.43 -6.77
CA MET A 400 2.21 -22.16 -6.73
C MET A 400 2.35 -21.36 -8.02
N TYR A 401 1.25 -20.78 -8.47
CA TYR A 401 1.21 -19.80 -9.54
C TYR A 401 1.83 -18.47 -9.07
N ASP A 402 1.38 -17.95 -7.95
CA ASP A 402 1.90 -16.76 -7.28
C ASP A 402 2.56 -17.18 -5.96
N ILE A 403 3.79 -16.75 -5.74
CA ILE A 403 4.52 -17.05 -4.53
C ILE A 403 5.13 -15.80 -3.93
N SER A 404 4.87 -15.61 -2.63
CA SER A 404 5.50 -14.58 -1.81
C SER A 404 6.44 -15.26 -0.81
N ILE A 405 7.75 -15.04 -0.95
CA ILE A 405 8.77 -15.64 -0.10
C ILE A 405 9.07 -14.72 1.09
N ALA A 406 9.14 -15.29 2.29
CA ALA A 406 9.54 -14.54 3.47
C ALA A 406 10.95 -13.94 3.32
N TYR A 407 11.13 -12.73 3.79
CA TYR A 407 12.35 -11.94 3.64
C TYR A 407 13.63 -12.61 4.19
N ASP A 408 13.49 -13.43 5.21
CA ASP A 408 14.60 -14.11 5.92
C ASP A 408 15.00 -15.45 5.30
N TYR A 409 14.27 -15.90 4.29
CA TYR A 409 14.64 -17.05 3.50
C TYR A 409 15.41 -16.58 2.26
N ASN A 410 16.48 -17.29 1.93
CA ASN A 410 17.32 -16.98 0.77
C ASN A 410 16.47 -16.71 -0.47
N ALA A 411 16.85 -15.71 -1.25
CA ALA A 411 16.26 -15.47 -2.56
C ALA A 411 16.26 -16.78 -3.39
N LEU A 412 15.23 -16.92 -4.23
CA LEU A 412 15.19 -18.05 -5.18
C LEU A 412 16.44 -18.00 -6.08
N PRO A 413 16.98 -19.15 -6.49
CA PRO A 413 18.00 -19.18 -7.55
C PRO A 413 17.49 -18.48 -8.82
N ASP A 414 18.38 -17.74 -9.49
CA ASP A 414 18.01 -16.96 -10.69
C ASP A 414 17.34 -17.82 -11.77
N GLU A 415 17.84 -19.05 -11.99
CA GLU A 415 17.25 -19.98 -12.94
C GLU A 415 15.81 -20.40 -12.59
N VAL A 416 15.46 -20.40 -11.31
CA VAL A 416 14.09 -20.70 -10.86
C VAL A 416 13.17 -19.50 -11.12
N VAL A 417 13.67 -18.29 -10.88
CA VAL A 417 12.94 -17.04 -11.16
C VAL A 417 12.69 -16.92 -12.67
N ASP A 418 13.72 -17.13 -13.49
CA ASP A 418 13.63 -17.08 -14.95
C ASP A 418 12.64 -18.11 -15.51
N GLN A 419 12.66 -19.34 -14.96
CA GLN A 419 11.68 -20.37 -15.34
C GLN A 419 10.27 -19.94 -14.99
N ARG A 420 10.04 -19.41 -13.78
CA ARG A 420 8.71 -18.93 -13.35
C ARG A 420 8.19 -17.80 -14.24
N HIS A 421 9.05 -16.85 -14.62
CA HIS A 421 8.71 -15.80 -15.58
C HIS A 421 8.36 -16.37 -16.96
N ALA A 422 9.12 -17.35 -17.45
CA ALA A 422 8.82 -18.02 -18.72
C ALA A 422 7.47 -18.78 -18.70
N GLU A 423 7.05 -19.26 -17.54
CA GLU A 423 5.76 -19.91 -17.31
C GLU A 423 4.61 -18.90 -17.02
N GLY A 424 4.89 -17.60 -16.98
CA GLY A 424 3.91 -16.55 -16.64
C GLY A 424 3.44 -16.60 -15.18
N LYS A 425 4.28 -17.09 -14.28
CA LYS A 425 4.05 -17.15 -12.84
C LYS A 425 4.57 -15.89 -12.15
N VAL A 426 3.98 -15.55 -10.99
CA VAL A 426 4.34 -14.38 -10.19
C VAL A 426 5.26 -14.78 -9.04
N THR A 427 6.29 -13.97 -8.80
CA THR A 427 7.27 -14.18 -7.72
C THR A 427 7.45 -12.89 -6.94
N LYS A 428 7.10 -12.91 -5.67
CA LYS A 428 7.16 -11.76 -4.74
C LYS A 428 7.97 -12.11 -3.50
N PHE A 429 8.28 -11.12 -2.71
CA PHE A 429 8.72 -11.30 -1.33
C PHE A 429 7.81 -10.51 -0.38
N TYR A 430 7.89 -10.81 0.92
CA TYR A 430 7.16 -10.04 1.94
C TYR A 430 8.03 -9.72 3.15
N THR A 431 7.67 -8.64 3.82
CA THR A 431 8.08 -8.31 5.19
C THR A 431 6.84 -8.27 6.08
N CYS A 432 7.02 -8.55 7.36
CA CYS A 432 5.94 -8.54 8.34
C CYS A 432 6.45 -7.96 9.67
N CYS A 433 6.34 -8.69 10.78
CA CYS A 433 6.93 -8.33 12.07
C CYS A 433 8.47 -8.26 12.06
N GLY A 434 9.10 -8.58 10.96
CA GLY A 434 10.52 -8.48 10.63
C GLY A 434 10.73 -8.30 9.12
N PRO A 435 11.95 -7.93 8.70
CA PRO A 435 13.13 -7.58 9.50
C PRO A 435 12.93 -6.24 10.22
N ASP A 436 13.91 -5.87 11.06
CA ASP A 436 14.00 -4.50 11.57
C ASP A 436 14.09 -3.51 10.39
N ARG A 437 14.97 -3.81 9.42
CA ARG A 437 15.26 -2.97 8.24
C ARG A 437 15.60 -3.79 7.00
N PRO A 438 15.03 -3.42 5.83
CA PRO A 438 14.00 -2.40 5.59
C PRO A 438 12.61 -2.92 5.96
N ASN A 439 11.72 -2.02 6.43
CA ASN A 439 10.33 -2.35 6.73
C ASN A 439 9.42 -1.11 6.55
N THR A 440 8.12 -1.29 6.79
CA THR A 440 7.11 -0.24 6.70
C THR A 440 6.41 0.02 8.04
N PHE A 441 7.12 -0.14 9.15
CA PHE A 441 6.61 0.25 10.48
C PHE A 441 6.39 1.76 10.57
N THR A 442 5.54 2.20 11.49
CA THR A 442 5.32 3.64 11.72
C THR A 442 6.63 4.37 12.03
N PHE A 443 7.55 3.70 12.74
CA PHE A 443 8.87 4.23 13.11
C PHE A 443 9.97 3.99 12.07
N SER A 444 9.71 3.21 11.01
CA SER A 444 10.72 2.97 9.97
C SER A 444 11.18 4.27 9.31
N PRO A 445 12.47 4.41 8.97
CA PRO A 445 12.93 5.48 8.10
C PRO A 445 12.10 5.59 6.82
N ALA A 446 11.75 6.81 6.40
CA ALA A 446 10.79 7.02 5.33
C ALA A 446 11.18 6.32 4.02
N ALA A 447 12.45 6.38 3.63
CA ALA A 447 12.95 5.80 2.38
C ALA A 447 12.95 4.26 2.35
N GLU A 448 12.76 3.57 3.48
CA GLU A 448 12.74 2.10 3.51
C GLU A 448 11.58 1.54 2.70
N SER A 449 10.43 2.21 2.68
CA SER A 449 9.30 1.79 1.85
C SER A 449 9.62 1.86 0.35
N ALA A 450 10.43 2.84 -0.10
CA ALA A 450 10.90 2.90 -1.48
C ALA A 450 11.98 1.83 -1.76
N TYR A 451 12.86 1.58 -0.78
CA TYR A 451 13.91 0.57 -0.87
C TYR A 451 13.37 -0.82 -1.23
N LEU A 452 12.18 -1.19 -0.70
CA LEU A 452 11.57 -2.50 -0.96
C LEU A 452 11.32 -2.76 -2.46
N ALA A 453 10.92 -1.75 -3.23
CA ALA A 453 10.72 -1.92 -4.66
C ALA A 453 12.04 -2.02 -5.44
N PHE A 454 13.08 -1.31 -5.01
CA PHE A 454 14.43 -1.50 -5.56
C PHE A 454 14.98 -2.88 -5.23
N HIS A 455 14.68 -3.42 -4.03
CA HIS A 455 15.05 -4.80 -3.68
C HIS A 455 14.39 -5.81 -4.62
N ALA A 456 13.07 -5.69 -4.87
CA ALA A 456 12.40 -6.53 -5.85
C ALA A 456 13.09 -6.48 -7.23
N ALA A 457 13.44 -5.27 -7.71
CA ALA A 457 14.15 -5.09 -8.97
C ALA A 457 15.55 -5.72 -8.98
N ALA A 458 16.25 -5.70 -7.82
CA ALA A 458 17.61 -6.24 -7.66
C ALA A 458 17.66 -7.76 -7.69
N ILE A 459 16.63 -8.41 -7.14
CA ILE A 459 16.52 -9.88 -7.12
C ILE A 459 15.62 -10.43 -8.23
N ASN A 460 15.26 -9.58 -9.21
CA ASN A 460 14.43 -9.91 -10.37
C ASN A 460 13.03 -10.46 -9.99
N TYR A 461 12.45 -10.01 -8.87
CA TYR A 461 11.10 -10.36 -8.47
C TYR A 461 10.05 -9.42 -9.03
N ASP A 462 8.83 -9.92 -9.19
CA ASP A 462 7.72 -9.18 -9.79
C ASP A 462 7.11 -8.14 -8.85
N GLY A 463 7.29 -8.27 -7.53
CA GLY A 463 6.64 -7.35 -6.61
C GLY A 463 6.86 -7.66 -5.14
N TYR A 464 5.92 -7.18 -4.33
CA TYR A 464 5.97 -7.20 -2.88
C TYR A 464 4.59 -7.45 -2.28
N LEU A 465 4.55 -8.27 -1.24
CA LEU A 465 3.38 -8.49 -0.41
C LEU A 465 3.56 -7.86 0.97
N ARG A 466 2.48 -7.26 1.49
CA ARG A 466 2.33 -6.93 2.90
C ARG A 466 0.99 -7.46 3.42
N TRP A 467 1.02 -8.19 4.53
CA TRP A 467 -0.13 -8.90 5.09
C TRP A 467 -1.24 -7.97 5.62
N ALA A 468 -0.98 -6.63 5.66
CA ALA A 468 -1.98 -5.70 6.18
C ALA A 468 -1.85 -4.30 5.53
N TYR A 469 -2.84 -3.95 4.72
CA TYR A 469 -3.02 -2.64 4.12
C TYR A 469 -3.66 -1.66 5.11
N ASN A 470 -4.79 -2.09 5.71
CA ASN A 470 -5.65 -1.24 6.55
C ASN A 470 -6.30 -2.03 7.70
N SER A 471 -5.62 -3.00 8.29
CA SER A 471 -6.10 -3.68 9.51
C SER A 471 -5.89 -2.76 10.71
N TRP A 472 -6.69 -1.70 10.78
CA TRP A 472 -6.52 -0.63 11.75
C TRP A 472 -6.66 -1.11 13.19
N VAL A 473 -5.77 -0.61 14.03
CA VAL A 473 -5.85 -0.72 15.49
C VAL A 473 -7.03 0.11 16.03
N ALA A 474 -7.25 0.11 17.33
CA ALA A 474 -8.42 0.77 17.93
C ALA A 474 -8.50 2.27 17.58
N ASP A 475 -7.40 3.01 17.67
CA ASP A 475 -7.33 4.44 17.35
C ASP A 475 -6.08 4.76 16.49
N PRO A 476 -6.07 4.35 15.21
CA PRO A 476 -4.90 4.46 14.35
C PRO A 476 -4.45 5.88 14.10
N CYS A 477 -5.35 6.86 14.22
CA CYS A 477 -5.08 8.26 13.92
C CYS A 477 -4.28 8.98 15.01
N THR A 478 -4.17 8.39 16.20
CA THR A 478 -3.43 8.95 17.34
C THR A 478 -2.39 8.00 17.91
N ASP A 479 -2.69 6.69 17.97
CA ASP A 479 -1.84 5.64 18.54
C ASP A 479 -1.79 4.43 17.59
N THR A 480 -0.64 4.18 16.99
CA THR A 480 -0.44 3.11 16.01
C THR A 480 0.02 1.80 16.62
N ARG A 481 0.18 1.73 17.95
CA ARG A 481 0.62 0.53 18.66
C ARG A 481 -0.47 -0.53 18.67
N PHE A 482 -0.05 -1.76 18.67
CA PHE A 482 -0.96 -2.90 18.74
C PHE A 482 -0.46 -3.92 19.77
N ARG A 483 -1.37 -4.71 20.37
CA ARG A 483 -1.03 -5.67 21.43
C ARG A 483 -0.04 -6.75 21.01
N THR A 484 -0.06 -7.16 19.73
CA THR A 484 0.72 -8.29 19.21
C THR A 484 1.91 -7.84 18.39
N TRP A 485 1.72 -6.89 17.48
CA TRP A 485 2.70 -6.49 16.46
C TRP A 485 3.25 -5.08 16.71
N TYR A 486 4.38 -4.76 16.12
CA TYR A 486 4.95 -3.40 16.17
C TYR A 486 4.02 -2.39 15.50
N SER A 487 4.16 -1.14 15.91
CA SER A 487 3.40 -0.03 15.35
C SER A 487 3.51 0.06 13.83
N GLY A 488 2.35 0.07 13.15
CA GLY A 488 2.29 0.15 11.70
C GLY A 488 2.51 -1.17 10.96
N ASP A 489 2.72 -2.29 11.67
CA ASP A 489 2.73 -3.61 11.02
C ASP A 489 1.34 -3.94 10.45
N CYS A 490 0.28 -3.59 11.18
CA CYS A 490 -1.11 -3.89 10.80
C CYS A 490 -1.70 -2.97 9.72
N PHE A 491 -1.02 -1.88 9.32
CA PHE A 491 -1.53 -0.98 8.29
C PHE A 491 -0.47 -0.02 7.76
N VAL A 492 -0.65 0.42 6.52
CA VAL A 492 0.20 1.43 5.87
C VAL A 492 -0.56 2.68 5.47
N VAL A 493 -1.90 2.66 5.54
CA VAL A 493 -2.79 3.82 5.29
C VAL A 493 -3.71 4.04 6.48
N TYR A 494 -4.14 5.29 6.65
CA TYR A 494 -5.03 5.72 7.74
C TYR A 494 -6.49 5.82 7.27
N PRO A 495 -7.47 5.83 8.18
CA PRO A 495 -8.85 6.13 7.83
C PRO A 495 -9.05 7.43 7.06
N SER A 496 -8.20 8.43 7.34
CA SER A 496 -8.19 9.72 6.64
C SER A 496 -7.46 9.71 5.30
N GLY A 497 -6.81 8.60 4.90
CA GLY A 497 -6.08 8.48 3.65
C GLY A 497 -4.63 7.99 3.82
N SER A 498 -3.70 8.63 3.11
CA SER A 498 -2.32 8.17 2.96
C SER A 498 -1.42 8.39 4.19
N SER A 499 -0.23 7.81 4.11
CA SER A 499 0.89 8.02 5.04
C SER A 499 2.17 8.34 4.27
N ILE A 500 3.18 8.87 4.98
CA ILE A 500 4.52 9.03 4.39
C ILE A 500 5.05 7.67 3.90
N ARG A 501 4.83 6.60 4.66
CA ARG A 501 5.27 5.24 4.30
C ARG A 501 4.65 4.77 2.98
N PHE A 502 3.37 4.99 2.79
CA PHE A 502 2.66 4.60 1.57
C PHE A 502 3.10 5.45 0.37
N GLU A 503 3.27 6.76 0.52
CA GLU A 503 3.77 7.63 -0.56
C GLU A 503 5.21 7.25 -0.98
N GLN A 504 6.05 6.90 -0.02
CA GLN A 504 7.40 6.39 -0.31
C GLN A 504 7.38 5.01 -1.00
N MET A 505 6.42 4.14 -0.65
CA MET A 505 6.23 2.86 -1.36
C MET A 505 5.90 3.12 -2.83
N VAL A 506 4.96 4.02 -3.12
CA VAL A 506 4.60 4.40 -4.51
C VAL A 506 5.79 4.99 -5.25
N ARG A 507 6.62 5.82 -4.61
CA ARG A 507 7.87 6.33 -5.17
C ARG A 507 8.77 5.20 -5.66
N GLY A 508 9.01 4.19 -4.82
CA GLY A 508 9.82 3.03 -5.19
C GLY A 508 9.22 2.20 -6.33
N ILE A 509 7.90 2.00 -6.32
CA ILE A 509 7.20 1.28 -7.40
C ILE A 509 7.35 2.00 -8.74
N GLN A 510 7.22 3.31 -8.76
CA GLN A 510 7.44 4.10 -9.98
C GLN A 510 8.88 3.95 -10.51
N ASP A 511 9.87 3.90 -9.62
CA ASP A 511 11.26 3.69 -10.02
C ASP A 511 11.52 2.25 -10.52
N TYR A 512 10.86 1.24 -9.94
CA TYR A 512 10.84 -0.12 -10.49
C TYR A 512 10.32 -0.12 -11.94
N GLU A 513 9.20 0.57 -12.20
CA GLU A 513 8.64 0.67 -13.54
C GLU A 513 9.57 1.39 -14.53
N LYS A 514 10.25 2.45 -14.09
CA LYS A 514 11.26 3.13 -14.92
C LYS A 514 12.42 2.20 -15.27
N ILE A 515 12.93 1.45 -14.29
CA ILE A 515 13.99 0.44 -14.50
C ILE A 515 13.53 -0.61 -15.52
N ARG A 516 12.32 -1.15 -15.36
CA ARG A 516 11.74 -2.12 -16.30
C ARG A 516 11.65 -1.59 -17.71
N ILE A 517 11.16 -0.36 -17.89
CA ILE A 517 11.05 0.30 -19.19
C ILE A 517 12.43 0.51 -19.81
N LEU A 518 13.40 0.98 -19.04
CA LEU A 518 14.77 1.21 -19.51
C LEU A 518 15.46 -0.10 -19.92
N ARG A 519 15.25 -1.19 -19.18
CA ARG A 519 15.72 -2.54 -19.56
C ARG A 519 15.12 -2.99 -20.89
N ALA A 520 13.81 -2.84 -21.04
CA ALA A 520 13.07 -3.27 -22.23
C ALA A 520 13.49 -2.51 -23.52
N GLU A 521 14.06 -1.32 -23.41
CA GLU A 521 14.59 -0.58 -24.57
C GLU A 521 15.84 -1.23 -25.20
N GLY A 522 16.53 -2.12 -24.50
CA GLY A 522 17.67 -2.88 -25.01
C GLY A 522 18.85 -2.04 -25.49
N LYS A 523 19.01 -0.82 -24.98
CA LYS A 523 20.14 0.05 -25.36
C LYS A 523 21.47 -0.50 -24.84
N ALA A 524 22.50 -0.47 -25.68
CA ALA A 524 23.83 -0.96 -25.30
C ALA A 524 24.37 -0.28 -24.03
N GLY A 525 24.86 -1.08 -23.08
CA GLY A 525 25.44 -0.63 -21.82
C GLY A 525 24.44 -0.09 -20.79
N VAL A 526 23.13 -0.17 -21.04
CA VAL A 526 22.10 0.24 -20.07
C VAL A 526 21.90 -0.85 -19.03
N GLN A 527 21.91 -2.13 -19.45
CA GLN A 527 21.73 -3.26 -18.51
C GLN A 527 22.80 -3.25 -17.43
N GLU A 528 24.08 -3.15 -17.80
CA GLU A 528 25.19 -3.14 -16.84
C GLU A 528 25.10 -1.98 -15.85
N LYS A 529 24.60 -0.83 -16.31
CA LYS A 529 24.41 0.34 -15.44
C LYS A 529 23.24 0.15 -14.48
N ILE A 530 22.16 -0.52 -14.93
CA ILE A 530 21.03 -0.88 -14.08
C ILE A 530 21.47 -1.90 -13.04
N ASP A 531 22.23 -2.92 -13.41
CA ASP A 531 22.73 -3.93 -12.48
C ASP A 531 23.65 -3.31 -11.42
N ALA A 532 24.50 -2.37 -11.84
CA ALA A 532 25.36 -1.62 -10.92
C ALA A 532 24.57 -0.73 -9.94
N LEU A 533 23.50 -0.07 -10.40
CA LEU A 533 22.66 0.75 -9.50
C LEU A 533 21.83 -0.09 -8.52
N LEU A 534 21.50 -1.32 -8.89
CA LEU A 534 20.69 -2.23 -8.07
C LEU A 534 21.52 -3.04 -7.06
N GLN A 535 22.83 -3.14 -7.24
CA GLN A 535 23.72 -3.92 -6.38
C GLN A 535 23.55 -3.61 -4.87
N PRO A 536 23.39 -2.35 -4.42
CA PRO A 536 23.16 -2.05 -2.99
C PRO A 536 21.84 -2.60 -2.43
N PHE A 537 20.90 -2.97 -3.29
CA PHE A 537 19.56 -3.44 -2.90
C PHE A 537 19.43 -4.96 -2.94
N ALA A 538 20.49 -5.69 -3.29
CA ALA A 538 20.42 -7.16 -3.48
C ALA A 538 20.18 -7.96 -2.20
N ALA A 539 20.37 -7.37 -1.02
CA ALA A 539 20.24 -8.09 0.26
C ALA A 539 19.27 -7.39 1.22
N ILE A 540 18.53 -8.21 1.99
CA ILE A 540 17.77 -7.79 3.18
C ILE A 540 18.17 -8.74 4.34
N PRO A 541 18.38 -8.22 5.58
CA PRO A 541 18.48 -6.80 5.92
C PRO A 541 19.71 -6.15 5.27
N TYR A 542 19.61 -4.87 4.93
CA TYR A 542 20.75 -4.15 4.38
C TYR A 542 21.77 -3.84 5.48
N ALA A 543 23.06 -4.00 5.14
CA ALA A 543 24.09 -4.13 6.18
C ALA A 543 24.63 -2.79 6.72
N THR A 544 24.66 -1.68 5.97
CA THR A 544 25.51 -0.54 6.36
C THR A 544 25.08 0.84 5.89
N GLU A 545 24.19 1.00 4.92
CA GLU A 545 23.87 2.30 4.36
C GLU A 545 22.46 2.78 4.76
N ASP A 546 22.31 4.10 4.90
CA ASP A 546 21.00 4.71 5.06
C ASP A 546 20.20 4.49 3.77
N ALA A 547 19.01 3.91 3.88
CA ALA A 547 18.11 3.65 2.75
C ALA A 547 17.89 4.91 1.88
N ALA A 548 17.82 6.09 2.49
CA ALA A 548 17.67 7.36 1.78
C ALA A 548 18.85 7.66 0.87
N VAL A 549 20.08 7.35 1.28
CA VAL A 549 21.30 7.56 0.46
C VAL A 549 21.28 6.61 -0.74
N ALA A 550 20.96 5.34 -0.51
CA ALA A 550 20.90 4.34 -1.58
C ALA A 550 19.82 4.68 -2.61
N VAL A 551 18.60 4.99 -2.16
CA VAL A 551 17.47 5.36 -3.03
C VAL A 551 17.79 6.62 -3.85
N ALA A 552 18.30 7.69 -3.21
CA ALA A 552 18.65 8.92 -3.91
C ALA A 552 19.76 8.70 -4.96
N ALA A 553 20.75 7.83 -4.68
CA ALA A 553 21.80 7.48 -5.63
C ALA A 553 21.24 6.71 -6.83
N ALA A 554 20.31 5.77 -6.59
CA ALA A 554 19.64 5.00 -7.64
C ALA A 554 18.78 5.90 -8.55
N GLU A 555 17.96 6.78 -7.99
CA GLU A 555 17.18 7.76 -8.76
C GLU A 555 18.06 8.68 -9.62
N ALA A 556 19.17 9.15 -9.04
CA ALA A 556 20.13 9.93 -9.81
C ALA A 556 20.77 9.13 -10.94
N ALA A 557 20.97 7.81 -10.76
CA ALA A 557 21.46 6.92 -11.81
C ALA A 557 20.40 6.67 -12.89
N ILE A 558 19.15 6.41 -12.53
CA ILE A 558 18.02 6.28 -13.46
C ILE A 558 17.93 7.52 -14.36
N ARG A 559 17.97 8.72 -13.77
CA ARG A 559 17.95 9.98 -14.52
C ARG A 559 19.09 10.11 -15.55
N ARG A 560 20.26 9.55 -15.26
CA ARG A 560 21.40 9.56 -16.22
C ARG A 560 21.25 8.55 -17.37
N LEU A 561 20.34 7.59 -17.26
CA LEU A 561 20.05 6.59 -18.30
C LEU A 561 18.98 7.06 -19.31
N GLU A 562 18.30 8.16 -19.04
CA GLU A 562 17.28 8.74 -19.91
C GLU A 562 17.89 9.49 -21.11
#